data_318bac3c48238c0805717250668c6606
#
_entry.id   318bac3c48238c0805717250668c6606
#
_cell.length_a   1.000
_cell.length_b   1.000
_cell.length_c   1.000
_cell.angle_alpha   90.00
_cell.angle_beta   90.00
_cell.angle_gamma   90.00
#
_symmetry.space_group_name_H-M   'P 1'
#
loop_
_entity.id
_entity.type
_entity.pdbx_description
1 polymer ?
#
loop_
_entity_poly.entity_id
_entity_poly.type
_entity_poly.pdbx_seq_one_letter_code
_entity_poly.pdbx_strand_id
1 'polypeptide(L)'
;AGSVAVMVSLLAMAEGLNSTISSTGKEDRVIILREGASSELGSGVAMSDVDIVANSPGIRSEDGKPLISAEVFSIIDLKKKGAVATSNLPMRGVQPESFKIRPEIEIIQGRNFNSGTSEVIVGRGAHDQYENVDIGDQIKVRDSVATVVGIFSSGGNVHESEIWADLATTQGIFRRGASASSMIIQLDDAKAFDDLGVYVESYPNLEFRVTREIDFYTDQASGSELIKLFG
;
A
#
# COMPACT_ATOMS: atom_id res chain seq x y z
N ALA A 1 24.63 31.19 -12.70
CA ALA A 1 23.29 31.30 -12.06
C ALA A 1 22.39 30.07 -12.38
N GLY A 2 22.44 29.50 -13.61
CA GLY A 2 21.58 28.36 -13.98
C GLY A 2 21.86 27.06 -13.21
N SER A 3 23.13 26.71 -13.00
CA SER A 3 23.52 25.47 -12.32
C SER A 3 23.12 25.41 -10.85
N VAL A 4 23.15 26.53 -10.15
CA VAL A 4 22.71 26.62 -8.73
C VAL A 4 21.19 26.43 -8.63
N ALA A 5 20.41 27.02 -9.53
CA ALA A 5 18.96 26.88 -9.54
C ALA A 5 18.53 25.42 -9.82
N VAL A 6 19.20 24.74 -10.74
CA VAL A 6 18.95 23.31 -11.01
C VAL A 6 19.31 22.45 -9.79
N MET A 7 20.43 22.71 -9.14
CA MET A 7 20.86 21.98 -7.94
C MET A 7 19.90 22.17 -6.77
N VAL A 8 19.42 23.40 -6.54
CA VAL A 8 18.42 23.71 -5.50
C VAL A 8 17.08 23.01 -5.81
N SER A 9 16.65 23.00 -7.07
CA SER A 9 15.42 22.30 -7.47
C SER A 9 15.51 20.80 -7.27
N LEU A 10 16.66 20.19 -7.59
CA LEU A 10 16.89 18.76 -7.37
C LEU A 10 16.92 18.39 -5.87
N LEU A 11 17.57 19.23 -5.05
CA LEU A 11 17.59 19.05 -3.59
C LEU A 11 16.18 19.20 -2.99
N ALA A 12 15.40 20.18 -3.42
CA ALA A 12 14.03 20.36 -2.96
C ALA A 12 13.11 19.20 -3.38
N MET A 13 13.32 18.61 -4.56
CA MET A 13 12.58 17.42 -4.98
C MET A 13 12.97 16.19 -4.16
N ALA A 14 14.26 15.99 -3.86
CA ALA A 14 14.73 14.91 -3.00
C ALA A 14 14.17 15.04 -1.57
N GLU A 15 14.21 16.24 -1.01
CA GLU A 15 13.63 16.54 0.32
C GLU A 15 12.12 16.28 0.36
N GLY A 16 11.38 16.70 -0.69
CA GLY A 16 9.95 16.45 -0.82
C GLY A 16 9.62 14.97 -0.91
N LEU A 17 10.42 14.20 -1.65
CA LEU A 17 10.26 12.75 -1.77
C LEU A 17 10.54 12.06 -0.41
N ASN A 18 11.63 12.39 0.24
CA ASN A 18 11.99 11.85 1.55
C ASN A 18 10.93 12.18 2.61
N SER A 19 10.39 13.39 2.60
CA SER A 19 9.29 13.80 3.47
C SER A 19 8.02 12.96 3.23
N THR A 20 7.65 12.75 1.97
CA THR A 20 6.47 11.94 1.61
C THR A 20 6.63 10.49 2.06
N ILE A 21 7.81 9.92 1.91
CA ILE A 21 8.09 8.53 2.27
C ILE A 21 8.14 8.35 3.78
N SER A 22 8.85 9.23 4.49
CA SER A 22 8.94 9.19 5.96
C SER A 22 7.61 9.50 6.64
N SER A 23 6.68 10.20 5.98
CA SER A 23 5.31 10.40 6.48
C SER A 23 4.41 9.18 6.33
N THR A 24 4.77 8.23 5.46
CA THR A 24 3.97 7.02 5.19
C THR A 24 4.14 5.99 6.28
N GLY A 25 5.38 5.67 6.66
CA GLY A 25 5.68 4.61 7.61
C GLY A 25 5.53 5.04 9.07
N LYS A 26 5.19 4.06 9.94
CA LYS A 26 5.16 4.21 11.39
C LYS A 26 6.05 3.15 12.04
N GLU A 27 6.57 3.45 13.25
CA GLU A 27 7.42 2.51 13.99
C GLU A 27 6.63 1.35 14.63
N ASP A 28 5.36 1.59 14.93
CA ASP A 28 4.42 0.63 15.52
C ASP A 28 3.55 -0.08 14.46
N ARG A 29 3.83 0.15 13.16
CA ARG A 29 3.28 -0.61 12.05
C ARG A 29 4.32 -1.48 11.39
N VAL A 30 3.90 -2.68 11.01
CA VAL A 30 4.77 -3.70 10.42
C VAL A 30 4.20 -4.15 9.09
N ILE A 31 5.07 -4.27 8.11
CA ILE A 31 4.79 -4.96 6.86
C ILE A 31 5.52 -6.31 6.83
N ILE A 32 4.80 -7.36 6.45
CA ILE A 32 5.35 -8.70 6.27
C ILE A 32 5.26 -9.05 4.80
N LEU A 33 6.38 -9.44 4.24
CA LEU A 33 6.52 -9.94 2.88
C LEU A 33 7.10 -11.35 2.91
N ARG A 34 6.96 -12.09 1.81
CA ARG A 34 7.69 -13.33 1.62
C ARG A 34 9.20 -13.07 1.69
N GLU A 35 9.92 -14.00 2.30
CA GLU A 35 11.39 -13.96 2.36
C GLU A 35 12.00 -13.84 0.96
N GLY A 36 13.01 -12.98 0.82
CA GLY A 36 13.64 -12.68 -0.48
C GLY A 36 12.87 -11.72 -1.39
N ALA A 37 11.63 -11.35 -1.08
CA ALA A 37 10.91 -10.34 -1.85
C ALA A 37 11.41 -8.93 -1.49
N SER A 38 11.78 -8.14 -2.50
CA SER A 38 12.19 -6.73 -2.33
C SER A 38 11.02 -5.74 -2.38
N SER A 39 9.85 -6.19 -2.83
CA SER A 39 8.64 -5.36 -2.96
C SER A 39 7.38 -6.20 -2.85
N GLU A 40 6.25 -5.55 -2.61
CA GLU A 40 4.93 -6.20 -2.56
C GLU A 40 4.55 -6.88 -3.89
N LEU A 41 5.00 -6.35 -5.05
CA LEU A 41 4.73 -6.94 -6.37
C LEU A 41 5.34 -8.34 -6.53
N GLY A 42 6.52 -8.56 -5.96
CA GLY A 42 7.24 -9.83 -6.03
C GLY A 42 6.92 -10.79 -4.89
N SER A 43 6.07 -10.38 -3.96
CA SER A 43 5.73 -11.14 -2.76
C SER A 43 4.42 -11.92 -2.92
N GLY A 44 4.33 -13.02 -2.19
CA GLY A 44 3.13 -13.86 -2.11
C GLY A 44 2.98 -14.46 -0.72
N VAL A 45 1.84 -14.20 -0.09
CA VAL A 45 1.47 -14.61 1.26
C VAL A 45 0.17 -15.41 1.18
N ALA A 46 0.13 -16.61 1.70
CA ALA A 46 -1.10 -17.40 1.73
C ALA A 46 -2.05 -16.87 2.82
N MET A 47 -3.36 -16.88 2.57
CA MET A 47 -4.34 -16.43 3.56
C MET A 47 -4.33 -17.28 4.83
N SER A 48 -4.00 -18.57 4.73
CA SER A 48 -3.80 -19.43 5.91
C SER A 48 -2.66 -18.98 6.82
N ASP A 49 -1.63 -18.36 6.26
CA ASP A 49 -0.49 -17.88 7.02
C ASP A 49 -0.81 -16.57 7.74
N VAL A 50 -1.71 -15.75 7.15
CA VAL A 50 -2.27 -14.56 7.81
C VAL A 50 -2.96 -14.95 9.12
N ASP A 51 -3.75 -16.05 9.10
CA ASP A 51 -4.46 -16.55 10.28
C ASP A 51 -3.48 -17.01 11.39
N ILE A 52 -2.33 -17.57 11.01
CA ILE A 52 -1.29 -17.96 11.97
C ILE A 52 -0.67 -16.70 12.60
N VAL A 53 -0.25 -15.75 11.77
CA VAL A 53 0.39 -14.51 12.22
C VAL A 53 -0.55 -13.67 13.07
N ALA A 54 -1.86 -13.68 12.80
CA ALA A 54 -2.87 -12.97 13.57
C ALA A 54 -2.96 -13.38 15.05
N ASN A 55 -2.41 -14.57 15.40
CA ASN A 55 -2.34 -15.03 16.79
C ASN A 55 -1.05 -14.61 17.52
N SER A 56 -0.18 -13.83 16.87
CA SER A 56 1.05 -13.34 17.51
C SER A 56 0.74 -12.42 18.68
N PRO A 57 1.47 -12.55 19.80
CA PRO A 57 1.39 -11.56 20.87
C PRO A 57 1.88 -10.18 20.36
N GLY A 58 1.40 -9.11 21.01
CA GLY A 58 1.80 -7.73 20.70
C GLY A 58 1.10 -7.10 19.49
N ILE A 59 0.22 -7.84 18.80
CA ILE A 59 -0.65 -7.26 17.79
C ILE A 59 -1.80 -6.54 18.50
N ARG A 60 -1.99 -5.25 18.20
CA ARG A 60 -3.11 -4.48 18.73
C ARG A 60 -4.43 -5.11 18.32
N SER A 61 -5.36 -5.16 19.26
CA SER A 61 -6.70 -5.67 19.01
C SER A 61 -7.75 -4.60 19.29
N GLU A 62 -8.77 -4.53 18.43
CA GLU A 62 -9.95 -3.72 18.62
C GLU A 62 -11.19 -4.61 18.51
N ASP A 63 -12.13 -4.47 19.45
CA ASP A 63 -13.35 -5.30 19.54
C ASP A 63 -13.05 -6.81 19.50
N GLY A 64 -11.92 -7.23 20.08
CA GLY A 64 -11.47 -8.63 20.12
C GLY A 64 -10.91 -9.15 18.81
N LYS A 65 -10.67 -8.30 17.83
CA LYS A 65 -10.05 -8.66 16.53
C LYS A 65 -8.65 -8.06 16.42
N PRO A 66 -7.64 -8.83 16.01
CA PRO A 66 -6.31 -8.31 15.79
C PRO A 66 -6.31 -7.34 14.60
N LEU A 67 -5.58 -6.25 14.73
CA LEU A 67 -5.38 -5.28 13.64
C LEU A 67 -4.29 -5.79 12.69
N ILE A 68 -4.70 -6.68 11.80
CA ILE A 68 -3.94 -7.22 10.70
C ILE A 68 -4.77 -7.12 9.42
N SER A 69 -4.16 -6.74 8.33
CA SER A 69 -4.77 -6.69 6.99
C SER A 69 -3.86 -7.39 5.99
N ALA A 70 -4.40 -8.41 5.33
CA ALA A 70 -3.79 -8.93 4.13
C ALA A 70 -4.09 -7.98 2.97
N GLU A 71 -3.08 -7.70 2.14
CA GLU A 71 -3.21 -6.74 1.05
C GLU A 71 -2.67 -7.31 -0.27
N VAL A 72 -3.40 -7.08 -1.35
CA VAL A 72 -2.92 -7.36 -2.72
C VAL A 72 -2.44 -6.05 -3.33
N PHE A 73 -1.18 -6.01 -3.72
CA PHE A 73 -0.62 -4.89 -4.46
C PHE A 73 -0.42 -5.28 -5.92
N SER A 74 -0.88 -4.46 -6.84
CA SER A 74 -0.78 -4.68 -8.27
C SER A 74 -0.67 -3.36 -9.02
N ILE A 75 -0.39 -3.43 -10.32
CA ILE A 75 -0.31 -2.25 -11.17
C ILE A 75 -1.39 -2.35 -12.26
N ILE A 76 -2.02 -1.24 -12.54
CA ILE A 76 -2.93 -1.05 -13.67
C ILE A 76 -2.44 0.07 -14.56
N ASP A 77 -2.88 0.07 -15.81
CA ASP A 77 -2.53 1.09 -16.79
C ASP A 77 -3.69 2.06 -16.94
N LEU A 78 -3.45 3.33 -16.61
CA LEU A 78 -4.40 4.42 -16.82
C LEU A 78 -3.70 5.58 -17.52
N LYS A 79 -4.50 6.39 -18.20
CA LYS A 79 -4.01 7.57 -18.92
C LYS A 79 -3.88 8.75 -17.96
N LYS A 80 -2.71 9.39 -17.93
CA LYS A 80 -2.53 10.66 -17.22
C LYS A 80 -3.16 11.81 -18.01
N LYS A 81 -3.65 12.81 -17.30
CA LYS A 81 -4.21 14.05 -17.86
C LYS A 81 -3.21 14.70 -18.83
N GLY A 82 -3.63 14.92 -20.06
CA GLY A 82 -2.78 15.50 -21.10
C GLY A 82 -1.71 14.59 -21.70
N ALA A 83 -1.60 13.33 -21.29
CA ALA A 83 -0.69 12.37 -21.89
C ALA A 83 -1.34 11.62 -23.05
N VAL A 84 -0.53 11.11 -24.00
CA VAL A 84 -1.00 10.24 -25.09
C VAL A 84 -0.98 8.78 -24.68
N ALA A 85 0.06 8.37 -23.98
CA ALA A 85 0.25 6.99 -23.52
C ALA A 85 -0.32 6.78 -22.10
N THR A 86 -0.63 5.52 -21.78
CA THR A 86 -0.96 5.11 -20.42
C THR A 86 0.28 5.11 -19.52
N SER A 87 0.06 5.19 -18.23
CA SER A 87 1.08 5.12 -17.20
C SER A 87 0.63 4.16 -16.11
N ASN A 88 1.60 3.56 -15.44
CA ASN A 88 1.37 2.67 -14.31
C ASN A 88 0.73 3.43 -13.14
N LEU A 89 -0.32 2.84 -12.58
CA LEU A 89 -1.00 3.31 -11.38
C LEU A 89 -1.14 2.13 -10.41
N PRO A 90 -0.64 2.24 -9.18
CA PRO A 90 -0.81 1.21 -8.17
C PRO A 90 -2.28 1.00 -7.81
N MET A 91 -2.67 -0.26 -7.67
CA MET A 91 -3.96 -0.68 -7.15
C MET A 91 -3.75 -1.61 -5.97
N ARG A 92 -4.41 -1.30 -4.86
CA ARG A 92 -4.32 -2.05 -3.61
C ARG A 92 -5.67 -2.64 -3.25
N GLY A 93 -5.73 -3.95 -3.05
CA GLY A 93 -6.88 -4.63 -2.45
C GLY A 93 -6.65 -4.79 -0.97
N VAL A 94 -7.57 -4.33 -0.12
CA VAL A 94 -7.40 -4.27 1.33
C VAL A 94 -8.57 -4.91 2.07
N GLN A 95 -8.33 -5.36 3.30
CA GLN A 95 -9.37 -5.74 4.25
C GLN A 95 -9.87 -4.51 5.02
N PRO A 96 -11.07 -4.56 5.64
CA PRO A 96 -11.60 -3.44 6.42
C PRO A 96 -10.68 -2.96 7.54
N GLU A 97 -9.90 -3.86 8.13
CA GLU A 97 -8.92 -3.59 9.19
C GLU A 97 -7.85 -2.59 8.74
N SER A 98 -7.55 -2.52 7.45
CA SER A 98 -6.57 -1.58 6.88
C SER A 98 -6.90 -0.11 7.21
N PHE A 99 -8.19 0.25 7.25
CA PHE A 99 -8.62 1.61 7.61
C PHE A 99 -8.44 1.93 9.10
N LYS A 100 -8.46 0.91 9.97
CA LYS A 100 -8.14 1.07 11.39
C LYS A 100 -6.64 1.14 11.64
N ILE A 101 -5.87 0.36 10.87
CA ILE A 101 -4.40 0.38 10.90
C ILE A 101 -3.87 1.72 10.37
N ARG A 102 -4.54 2.28 9.35
CA ARG A 102 -4.18 3.55 8.70
C ARG A 102 -5.28 4.59 8.84
N PRO A 103 -5.48 5.15 10.06
CA PRO A 103 -6.52 6.15 10.30
C PRO A 103 -6.31 7.46 9.51
N GLU A 104 -5.10 7.67 8.97
CA GLU A 104 -4.81 8.78 8.08
C GLU A 104 -5.50 8.67 6.70
N ILE A 105 -6.08 7.51 6.36
CA ILE A 105 -6.89 7.34 5.14
C ILE A 105 -8.28 7.91 5.41
N GLU A 106 -8.54 9.09 4.93
CA GLU A 106 -9.80 9.81 5.11
C GLU A 106 -10.53 9.97 3.77
N ILE A 107 -11.81 9.60 3.73
CA ILE A 107 -12.66 9.84 2.55
C ILE A 107 -13.01 11.33 2.52
N ILE A 108 -12.50 12.04 1.50
CA ILE A 108 -12.72 13.49 1.35
C ILE A 108 -13.87 13.83 0.39
N GLN A 109 -14.27 12.87 -0.48
CA GLN A 109 -15.42 13.00 -1.36
C GLN A 109 -16.07 11.62 -1.57
N GLY A 110 -17.39 11.60 -1.71
CA GLY A 110 -18.13 10.36 -1.91
C GLY A 110 -18.21 9.48 -0.67
N ARG A 111 -17.93 8.20 -0.83
CA ARG A 111 -17.97 7.19 0.24
C ARG A 111 -16.89 6.13 0.04
N ASN A 112 -16.67 5.31 1.07
CA ASN A 112 -15.83 4.12 0.95
C ASN A 112 -16.52 3.05 0.07
N PHE A 113 -15.73 2.15 -0.50
CA PHE A 113 -16.25 0.99 -1.24
C PHE A 113 -16.94 0.00 -0.29
N ASN A 114 -17.89 -0.76 -0.83
CA ASN A 114 -18.49 -1.88 -0.12
C ASN A 114 -17.69 -3.16 -0.38
N SER A 115 -17.47 -3.97 0.67
CA SER A 115 -16.79 -5.25 0.52
C SER A 115 -17.54 -6.19 -0.43
N GLY A 116 -16.79 -6.93 -1.25
CA GLY A 116 -17.34 -7.86 -2.23
C GLY A 116 -17.94 -7.22 -3.48
N THR A 117 -17.76 -5.92 -3.67
CA THR A 117 -18.24 -5.20 -4.87
C THR A 117 -17.07 -4.77 -5.76
N SER A 118 -17.37 -4.44 -7.02
CA SER A 118 -16.40 -3.84 -7.96
C SER A 118 -16.34 -2.32 -7.79
N GLU A 119 -16.32 -1.83 -6.56
CA GLU A 119 -16.17 -0.43 -6.22
C GLU A 119 -14.73 -0.11 -5.82
N VAL A 120 -14.28 1.10 -6.11
CA VAL A 120 -12.95 1.57 -5.76
C VAL A 120 -12.99 2.99 -5.19
N ILE A 121 -12.01 3.31 -4.38
CA ILE A 121 -11.69 4.68 -3.99
C ILE A 121 -10.33 5.08 -4.57
N VAL A 122 -10.18 6.34 -4.89
CA VAL A 122 -9.00 6.88 -5.57
C VAL A 122 -8.30 7.85 -4.64
N GLY A 123 -6.99 7.70 -4.47
CA GLY A 123 -6.18 8.66 -3.73
C GLY A 123 -6.17 10.02 -4.44
N ARG A 124 -6.17 11.11 -3.66
CA ARG A 124 -6.20 12.47 -4.19
C ARG A 124 -5.08 12.73 -5.21
N GLY A 125 -3.87 12.25 -4.94
CA GLY A 125 -2.75 12.40 -5.87
C GLY A 125 -2.94 11.65 -7.19
N ALA A 126 -3.57 10.48 -7.17
CA ALA A 126 -3.96 9.75 -8.37
C ALA A 126 -5.11 10.47 -9.11
N HIS A 127 -6.14 10.93 -8.37
CA HIS A 127 -7.24 11.70 -8.93
C HIS A 127 -6.77 12.96 -9.65
N ASP A 128 -5.80 13.68 -9.10
CA ASP A 128 -5.27 14.90 -9.72
C ASP A 128 -4.51 14.64 -11.02
N GLN A 129 -3.88 13.47 -11.16
CA GLN A 129 -2.98 13.15 -12.27
C GLN A 129 -3.62 12.34 -13.40
N TYR A 130 -4.63 11.51 -13.13
CA TYR A 130 -5.17 10.56 -14.10
C TYR A 130 -6.54 10.99 -14.65
N GLU A 131 -6.87 10.54 -15.87
CA GLU A 131 -8.17 10.75 -16.52
C GLU A 131 -9.17 9.65 -16.08
N ASN A 132 -10.47 9.97 -16.11
CA ASN A 132 -11.57 9.03 -15.88
C ASN A 132 -11.51 8.35 -14.50
N VAL A 133 -11.21 9.11 -13.48
CA VAL A 133 -11.15 8.68 -12.07
C VAL A 133 -12.02 9.55 -11.15
N ASP A 134 -12.98 10.28 -11.71
CA ASP A 134 -14.00 11.02 -10.97
C ASP A 134 -15.06 10.07 -10.39
N ILE A 135 -15.77 10.49 -9.34
CA ILE A 135 -16.84 9.68 -8.75
C ILE A 135 -17.92 9.39 -9.79
N GLY A 136 -18.23 8.10 -9.97
CA GLY A 136 -19.16 7.58 -10.98
C GLY A 136 -18.46 7.07 -12.23
N ASP A 137 -17.18 7.39 -12.45
CA ASP A 137 -16.43 6.87 -13.58
C ASP A 137 -16.18 5.36 -13.45
N GLN A 138 -16.00 4.73 -14.60
CA GLN A 138 -15.70 3.32 -14.72
C GLN A 138 -14.25 3.11 -15.17
N ILE A 139 -13.48 2.43 -14.34
CA ILE A 139 -12.09 2.08 -14.61
C ILE A 139 -12.03 0.64 -15.11
N LYS A 140 -11.44 0.43 -16.28
CA LYS A 140 -11.16 -0.92 -16.76
C LYS A 140 -9.91 -1.46 -16.08
N VAL A 141 -10.08 -2.57 -15.35
CA VAL A 141 -8.99 -3.28 -14.68
C VAL A 141 -8.93 -4.69 -15.24
N ARG A 142 -8.00 -4.96 -16.16
CA ARG A 142 -7.90 -6.23 -16.91
C ARG A 142 -9.21 -6.55 -17.66
N ASP A 143 -9.84 -7.68 -17.32
CA ASP A 143 -11.10 -8.15 -17.90
C ASP A 143 -12.35 -7.65 -17.13
N SER A 144 -12.15 -6.84 -16.08
CA SER A 144 -13.19 -6.34 -15.19
C SER A 144 -13.35 -4.83 -15.29
N VAL A 145 -14.46 -4.32 -14.76
CA VAL A 145 -14.73 -2.88 -14.65
C VAL A 145 -15.01 -2.58 -13.18
N ALA A 146 -14.35 -1.53 -12.67
CA ALA A 146 -14.55 -1.03 -11.32
C ALA A 146 -15.15 0.38 -11.37
N THR A 147 -16.06 0.70 -10.45
CA THR A 147 -16.70 2.01 -10.35
C THR A 147 -16.04 2.83 -9.24
N VAL A 148 -15.64 4.06 -9.53
CA VAL A 148 -15.13 5.00 -8.54
C VAL A 148 -16.28 5.50 -7.68
N VAL A 149 -16.20 5.30 -6.36
CA VAL A 149 -17.26 5.71 -5.41
C VAL A 149 -16.78 6.74 -4.39
N GLY A 150 -15.48 6.99 -4.31
CA GLY A 150 -14.93 7.98 -3.39
C GLY A 150 -13.51 8.38 -3.74
N ILE A 151 -13.12 9.52 -3.18
CA ILE A 151 -11.75 10.04 -3.22
C ILE A 151 -11.27 10.13 -1.78
N PHE A 152 -10.04 9.68 -1.53
CA PHE A 152 -9.44 9.73 -0.21
C PHE A 152 -8.16 10.57 -0.18
N SER A 153 -7.85 11.09 0.99
CA SER A 153 -6.56 11.70 1.34
C SER A 153 -5.87 10.85 2.38
N SER A 154 -4.56 10.90 2.42
CA SER A 154 -3.73 10.24 3.43
C SER A 154 -2.62 11.16 3.96
N GLY A 155 -2.87 12.47 3.96
CA GLY A 155 -1.91 13.46 4.46
C GLY A 155 -0.70 13.68 3.56
N GLY A 156 -0.80 13.38 2.26
CA GLY A 156 0.27 13.55 1.28
C GLY A 156 1.29 12.41 1.24
N ASN A 157 0.98 11.25 1.83
CA ASN A 157 1.83 10.08 1.78
C ASN A 157 1.67 9.29 0.47
N VAL A 158 2.41 8.19 0.30
CA VAL A 158 2.45 7.41 -0.95
C VAL A 158 1.10 6.83 -1.36
N HIS A 159 0.21 6.55 -0.40
CA HIS A 159 -1.11 5.97 -0.67
C HIS A 159 -2.02 6.91 -1.45
N GLU A 160 -1.79 8.24 -1.40
CA GLU A 160 -2.55 9.17 -2.24
C GLU A 160 -2.34 8.96 -3.76
N SER A 161 -1.30 8.23 -4.14
CA SER A 161 -1.02 7.87 -5.53
C SER A 161 -1.53 6.47 -5.90
N GLU A 162 -2.44 5.88 -5.12
CA GLU A 162 -3.00 4.54 -5.33
C GLU A 162 -4.51 4.57 -5.58
N ILE A 163 -5.03 3.46 -6.11
CA ILE A 163 -6.46 3.12 -6.09
C ILE A 163 -6.65 1.98 -5.10
N TRP A 164 -7.64 2.09 -4.22
CA TRP A 164 -7.97 1.07 -3.22
C TRP A 164 -9.30 0.40 -3.50
N ALA A 165 -9.34 -0.92 -3.29
CA ALA A 165 -10.51 -1.78 -3.49
C ALA A 165 -10.60 -2.84 -2.41
N ASP A 166 -11.69 -3.60 -2.42
CA ASP A 166 -11.85 -4.79 -1.58
C ASP A 166 -10.83 -5.88 -1.93
N LEU A 167 -10.26 -6.53 -0.90
CA LEU A 167 -9.25 -7.59 -1.07
C LEU A 167 -9.75 -8.73 -1.94
N ALA A 168 -10.91 -9.31 -1.62
CA ALA A 168 -11.43 -10.49 -2.32
C ALA A 168 -11.74 -10.17 -3.80
N THR A 169 -12.29 -8.99 -4.06
CA THR A 169 -12.52 -8.49 -5.42
C THR A 169 -11.22 -8.35 -6.19
N THR A 170 -10.19 -7.77 -5.55
CA THR A 170 -8.86 -7.59 -6.16
C THR A 170 -8.17 -8.92 -6.41
N GLN A 171 -8.24 -9.88 -5.46
CA GLN A 171 -7.75 -11.25 -5.66
C GLN A 171 -8.39 -11.90 -6.88
N GLY A 172 -9.71 -11.75 -7.05
CA GLY A 172 -10.45 -12.27 -8.21
C GLY A 172 -9.98 -11.66 -9.53
N ILE A 173 -9.89 -10.33 -9.61
CA ILE A 173 -9.45 -9.58 -10.81
C ILE A 173 -8.04 -9.99 -11.24
N PHE A 174 -7.12 -10.09 -10.29
CA PHE A 174 -5.72 -10.42 -10.55
C PHE A 174 -5.41 -11.93 -10.51
N ARG A 175 -6.45 -12.78 -10.34
CA ARG A 175 -6.34 -14.26 -10.31
C ARG A 175 -5.32 -14.73 -9.27
N ARG A 176 -5.32 -14.10 -8.08
CA ARG A 176 -4.39 -14.40 -6.99
C ARG A 176 -4.83 -15.62 -6.16
N GLY A 177 -6.05 -16.13 -6.36
CA GLY A 177 -6.60 -17.18 -5.49
C GLY A 177 -6.67 -16.72 -4.05
N ALA A 178 -6.34 -17.59 -3.10
CA ALA A 178 -6.28 -17.29 -1.67
C ALA A 178 -4.88 -16.79 -1.26
N SER A 179 -4.33 -15.81 -1.97
CA SER A 179 -3.04 -15.20 -1.63
C SER A 179 -3.09 -13.67 -1.66
N ALA A 180 -2.25 -13.07 -0.83
CA ALA A 180 -2.01 -11.63 -0.77
C ALA A 180 -0.57 -11.31 -1.22
N SER A 181 -0.24 -10.04 -1.33
CA SER A 181 1.13 -9.55 -1.56
C SER A 181 1.87 -9.34 -0.25
N SER A 182 1.16 -8.82 0.76
CA SER A 182 1.71 -8.45 2.05
C SER A 182 0.69 -8.63 3.16
N MET A 183 1.16 -8.57 4.41
CA MET A 183 0.34 -8.34 5.60
C MET A 183 0.78 -7.03 6.23
N ILE A 184 -0.19 -6.20 6.63
CA ILE A 184 0.07 -4.99 7.41
C ILE A 184 -0.51 -5.21 8.80
N ILE A 185 0.27 -4.88 9.81
CA ILE A 185 -0.04 -5.14 11.21
C ILE A 185 0.15 -3.86 12.01
N GLN A 186 -0.79 -3.57 12.90
CA GLN A 186 -0.64 -2.57 13.95
C GLN A 186 -0.22 -3.25 15.24
N LEU A 187 0.92 -2.87 15.79
CA LEU A 187 1.38 -3.34 17.09
C LEU A 187 0.78 -2.51 18.23
N ASP A 188 0.75 -3.07 19.43
CA ASP A 188 0.38 -2.35 20.64
C ASP A 188 1.34 -1.18 20.90
N ASP A 189 2.63 -1.44 20.75
CA ASP A 189 3.70 -0.44 20.72
C ASP A 189 4.88 -0.92 19.85
N ALA A 190 5.85 -0.03 19.60
CA ALA A 190 7.00 -0.33 18.76
C ALA A 190 7.94 -1.43 19.33
N LYS A 191 7.85 -1.76 20.63
CA LYS A 191 8.70 -2.79 21.27
C LYS A 191 8.20 -4.20 20.96
N ALA A 192 6.91 -4.36 20.66
CA ALA A 192 6.32 -5.63 20.27
C ALA A 192 6.86 -6.16 18.92
N PHE A 193 7.65 -5.36 18.19
CA PHE A 193 8.24 -5.76 16.91
C PHE A 193 9.15 -6.99 17.04
N ASP A 194 9.99 -7.04 18.05
CA ASP A 194 10.92 -8.15 18.25
C ASP A 194 10.17 -9.43 18.64
N ASP A 195 9.12 -9.32 19.44
CA ASP A 195 8.26 -10.46 19.81
C ASP A 195 7.53 -11.03 18.60
N LEU A 196 7.03 -10.19 17.70
CA LEU A 196 6.42 -10.61 16.45
C LEU A 196 7.46 -11.33 15.55
N GLY A 197 8.68 -10.82 15.44
CA GLY A 197 9.77 -11.47 14.71
C GLY A 197 10.05 -12.88 15.23
N VAL A 198 10.26 -13.00 16.55
CA VAL A 198 10.49 -14.30 17.21
C VAL A 198 9.31 -15.25 17.00
N TYR A 199 8.07 -14.74 17.08
CA TYR A 199 6.89 -15.56 16.84
C TYR A 199 6.86 -16.10 15.42
N VAL A 200 7.08 -15.26 14.40
CA VAL A 200 7.10 -15.69 12.98
C VAL A 200 8.21 -16.71 12.74
N GLU A 201 9.43 -16.48 13.27
CA GLU A 201 10.57 -17.38 13.17
C GLU A 201 10.33 -18.76 13.86
N SER A 202 9.43 -18.81 14.86
CA SER A 202 9.08 -20.06 15.53
C SER A 202 8.27 -21.03 14.67
N TYR A 203 7.77 -20.58 13.52
CA TYR A 203 7.04 -21.39 12.53
C TYR A 203 7.92 -21.64 11.29
N PRO A 204 8.60 -22.78 11.18
CA PRO A 204 9.56 -23.04 10.09
C PRO A 204 8.99 -22.98 8.67
N ASN A 205 7.66 -23.07 8.53
CA ASN A 205 6.97 -23.00 7.25
C ASN A 205 6.61 -21.55 6.84
N LEU A 206 6.79 -20.57 7.74
CA LEU A 206 6.55 -19.18 7.45
C LEU A 206 7.87 -18.54 6.97
N GLU A 207 8.07 -18.57 5.64
CA GLU A 207 9.23 -17.92 5.00
C GLU A 207 8.94 -16.44 4.82
N PHE A 208 8.94 -15.66 5.91
CA PHE A 208 8.57 -14.25 5.91
C PHE A 208 9.68 -13.34 6.43
N ARG A 209 9.76 -12.17 5.80
CA ARG A 209 10.51 -11.03 6.28
C ARG A 209 9.57 -10.06 7.00
N VAL A 210 9.83 -9.83 8.28
CA VAL A 210 9.13 -8.87 9.13
C VAL A 210 9.92 -7.56 9.11
N THR A 211 9.29 -6.46 8.72
CA THR A 211 9.97 -5.15 8.58
C THR A 211 9.05 -4.07 9.15
N ARG A 212 9.61 -3.08 9.86
CA ARG A 212 8.84 -1.90 10.25
C ARG A 212 8.39 -1.15 9.00
N GLU A 213 7.18 -0.64 9.00
CA GLU A 213 6.65 0.07 7.82
C GLU A 213 7.51 1.28 7.44
N ILE A 214 8.05 1.99 8.43
CA ILE A 214 8.95 3.13 8.20
C ILE A 214 10.25 2.71 7.50
N ASP A 215 10.83 1.59 7.89
CA ASP A 215 12.07 1.08 7.30
C ASP A 215 11.81 0.59 5.86
N PHE A 216 10.68 -0.10 5.65
CA PHE A 216 10.28 -0.56 4.32
C PHE A 216 10.17 0.57 3.30
N TYR A 217 9.48 1.66 3.65
CA TYR A 217 9.34 2.78 2.73
C TYR A 217 10.66 3.57 2.58
N THR A 218 11.46 3.67 3.62
CA THR A 218 12.79 4.31 3.57
C THR A 218 13.73 3.56 2.62
N ASP A 219 13.73 2.22 2.67
CA ASP A 219 14.55 1.39 1.78
C ASP A 219 14.09 1.51 0.32
N GLN A 220 12.77 1.56 0.07
CA GLN A 220 12.25 1.77 -1.27
C GLN A 220 12.63 3.13 -1.86
N ALA A 221 12.64 4.19 -1.04
CA ALA A 221 13.09 5.51 -1.46
C ALA A 221 14.56 5.49 -1.89
N SER A 222 15.42 4.95 -1.03
CA SER A 222 16.86 4.88 -1.27
C SER A 222 17.18 4.09 -2.54
N GLY A 223 16.48 2.96 -2.76
CA GLY A 223 16.61 2.16 -3.99
C GLY A 223 16.20 2.92 -5.25
N SER A 224 15.15 3.74 -5.17
CA SER A 224 14.67 4.54 -6.33
C SER A 224 15.59 5.71 -6.67
N GLU A 225 16.28 6.29 -5.69
CA GLU A 225 17.28 7.35 -5.90
C GLU A 225 18.55 6.82 -6.57
N LEU A 226 19.01 5.62 -6.19
CA LEU A 226 20.14 4.98 -6.82
C LEU A 226 19.88 4.71 -8.32
N ILE A 227 18.69 4.23 -8.69
CA ILE A 227 18.33 3.99 -10.09
C ILE A 227 18.33 5.30 -10.90
N LYS A 228 17.88 6.41 -10.32
CA LYS A 228 17.89 7.72 -10.99
C LYS A 228 19.29 8.32 -11.13
N LEU A 229 20.24 7.92 -10.30
CA LEU A 229 21.61 8.43 -10.34
C LEU A 229 22.48 7.71 -11.39
N PHE A 230 22.16 6.44 -11.72
CA PHE A 230 22.91 5.58 -12.63
C PHE A 230 22.19 5.26 -13.96
N GLY A 231 20.94 5.71 -14.15
CA GLY A 231 20.14 5.59 -15.38
C GLY A 231 20.03 6.91 -16.12
#